data_083f175309c7bfce2d5af27ae41fa945
#
_entry.id   083f175309c7bfce2d5af27ae41fa945
#
_cell.length_a   1.000
_cell.length_b   1.000
_cell.length_c   1.000
_cell.angle_alpha   90.00
_cell.angle_beta   90.00
_cell.angle_gamma   90.00
#
_symmetry.space_group_name_H-M   'P 1'
#
loop_
_entity.id
_entity.type
_entity.pdbx_description
1 polymer ?
#
loop_
_entity_poly.entity_id
_entity_poly.type
_entity_poly.pdbx_seq_one_letter_code
_entity_poly.pdbx_strand_id
1 'polypeptide(L)' 'MAESECAAYKELRDRETSAHAAWTSFLYRNQNKPKLSERANRKQQKEKMEAYEQAHKARLSHAKTCSTCREISA' A
#
# COMPACT_ATOMS: atom_id res chain seq x y z
N MET A 1 17.30 5.96 -22.45
CA MET A 1 16.94 5.55 -21.69
C MET A 1 15.77 5.15 -21.59
N ALA A 2 15.52 4.35 -21.51
CA ALA A 2 14.45 3.92 -21.66
C ALA A 2 13.70 4.05 -20.52
N GLU A 3 12.83 4.63 -20.52
CA GLU A 3 12.15 4.69 -19.52
C GLU A 3 11.23 3.65 -19.58
N SER A 4 11.52 2.56 -19.16
CA SER A 4 10.64 1.46 -19.20
C SER A 4 9.68 1.49 -18.04
N GLU A 5 9.76 2.40 -17.11
CA GLU A 5 8.81 2.44 -16.03
C GLU A 5 7.55 3.18 -16.40
N CYS A 6 6.40 2.63 -16.02
CA CYS A 6 5.12 3.29 -16.19
C CYS A 6 4.91 4.25 -15.02
N ALA A 7 4.74 5.53 -15.29
CA ALA A 7 4.60 6.53 -14.25
C ALA A 7 3.41 6.26 -13.35
N ALA A 8 2.29 5.80 -13.92
CA ALA A 8 1.11 5.49 -13.12
C ALA A 8 1.36 4.30 -12.21
N TYR A 9 2.07 3.29 -12.68
CA TYR A 9 2.41 2.13 -11.87
C TYR A 9 3.33 2.53 -10.72
N LYS A 10 4.32 3.38 -11.01
CA LYS A 10 5.23 3.83 -9.98
C LYS A 10 4.49 4.58 -8.88
N GLU A 11 3.52 5.41 -9.25
CA GLU A 11 2.73 6.13 -8.28
C GLU A 11 1.91 5.18 -7.42
N LEU A 12 1.30 4.16 -8.02
CA LEU A 12 0.54 3.17 -7.28
C LEU A 12 1.43 2.37 -6.33
N ARG A 13 2.63 2.03 -6.78
CA ARG A 13 3.60 1.33 -5.95
C ARG A 13 4.01 2.18 -4.76
N ASP A 14 4.22 3.49 -4.98
CA ASP A 14 4.59 4.39 -3.92
C ASP A 14 3.47 4.52 -2.89
N ARG A 15 2.22 4.54 -3.35
CA ARG A 15 1.08 4.59 -2.43
C ARG A 15 1.00 3.33 -1.60
N GLU A 16 1.24 2.18 -2.23
CA GLU A 16 1.22 0.91 -1.51
C GLU A 16 2.31 0.88 -0.45
N THR A 17 3.50 1.34 -0.80
CA THR A 17 4.62 1.39 0.14
C THR A 17 4.33 2.32 1.30
N SER A 18 3.76 3.49 1.02
CA SER A 18 3.40 4.46 2.06
C SER A 18 2.34 3.90 2.99
N ALA A 19 1.33 3.23 2.43
CA ALA A 19 0.26 2.64 3.24
C ALA A 19 0.81 1.53 4.12
N HIS A 20 1.71 0.72 3.59
CA HIS A 20 2.34 -0.35 4.34
C HIS A 20 3.18 0.22 5.49
N ALA A 21 3.94 1.26 5.22
CA ALA A 21 4.77 1.89 6.23
C ALA A 21 3.91 2.49 7.35
N ALA A 22 2.80 3.13 6.99
CA ALA A 22 1.90 3.69 7.98
C ALA A 22 1.29 2.61 8.87
N TRP A 23 0.90 1.49 8.26
CA TRP A 23 0.34 0.38 9.00
C TRP A 23 1.37 -0.24 9.95
N THR A 24 2.56 -0.49 9.44
CA THR A 24 3.64 -1.07 10.24
C THR A 24 4.02 -0.16 11.42
N SER A 25 4.13 1.15 11.18
CA SER A 25 4.42 2.10 12.23
C SER A 25 3.35 2.13 13.29
N PHE A 26 2.08 2.03 12.86
CA PHE A 26 0.96 2.01 13.79
C PHE A 26 1.04 0.78 14.70
N LEU A 27 1.31 -0.39 14.13
CA LEU A 27 1.42 -1.61 14.90
C LEU A 27 2.57 -1.52 15.91
N TYR A 28 3.70 -1.00 15.47
CA TYR A 28 4.87 -0.86 16.32
C TYR A 28 4.58 0.04 17.52
N ARG A 29 3.93 1.17 17.28
CA ARG A 29 3.60 2.11 18.35
C ARG A 29 2.65 1.48 19.36
N ASN A 30 1.69 0.71 18.87
CA ASN A 30 0.70 0.11 19.76
C ASN A 30 1.29 -1.01 20.59
N GLN A 31 2.28 -1.71 20.08
CA GLN A 31 2.93 -2.74 20.86
C GLN A 31 3.67 -2.15 22.05
N ASN A 32 4.30 -1.01 21.84
CA ASN A 32 5.10 -0.43 22.90
C ASN A 32 4.30 0.39 23.90
N LYS A 33 3.39 1.23 23.45
CA LYS A 33 2.58 2.06 24.33
C LYS A 33 1.21 2.27 23.73
N PRO A 34 0.30 1.33 23.89
CA PRO A 34 -1.04 1.51 23.35
C PRO A 34 -1.75 2.62 24.09
N LYS A 35 -2.08 3.68 23.38
CA LYS A 35 -2.78 4.82 23.96
C LYS A 35 -4.26 4.80 23.65
N LEU A 36 -4.70 3.92 22.77
CA LEU A 36 -6.08 3.88 22.36
C LEU A 36 -6.81 2.74 23.07
N SER A 37 -8.11 2.90 23.22
CA SER A 37 -8.91 1.80 23.74
C SER A 37 -8.81 0.65 22.73
N GLU A 38 -9.13 -0.55 23.18
CA GLU A 38 -9.06 -1.72 22.31
C GLU A 38 -9.94 -1.55 21.07
N ARG A 39 -11.15 -0.99 21.27
CA ARG A 39 -12.08 -0.77 20.16
C ARG A 39 -11.51 0.22 19.15
N ALA A 40 -10.98 1.35 19.61
CA ALA A 40 -10.42 2.36 18.72
C ALA A 40 -9.19 1.82 18.02
N ASN A 41 -8.39 1.02 18.72
CA ASN A 41 -7.21 0.42 18.15
C ASN A 41 -7.56 -0.52 17.00
N ARG A 42 -8.56 -1.37 17.20
CA ARG A 42 -9.01 -2.29 16.16
C ARG A 42 -9.54 -1.55 14.93
N LYS A 43 -10.30 -0.49 15.18
CA LYS A 43 -10.86 0.30 14.09
C LYS A 43 -9.75 0.92 13.23
N GLN A 44 -8.76 1.54 13.87
CA GLN A 44 -7.67 2.16 13.13
C GLN A 44 -6.81 1.13 12.42
N GLN A 45 -6.58 0.00 13.05
CA GLN A 45 -5.81 -1.07 12.43
C GLN A 45 -6.51 -1.57 11.16
N LYS A 46 -7.82 -1.74 11.23
CA LYS A 46 -8.59 -2.17 10.08
C LYS A 46 -8.54 -1.14 8.96
N GLU A 47 -8.66 0.14 9.30
CA GLU A 47 -8.61 1.19 8.30
C GLU A 47 -7.26 1.21 7.57
N LYS A 48 -6.18 1.05 8.31
CA LYS A 48 -4.85 1.06 7.70
C LYS A 48 -4.61 -0.19 6.86
N MET A 49 -5.13 -1.32 7.29
CA MET A 49 -5.03 -2.54 6.52
C MET A 49 -5.81 -2.42 5.21
N GLU A 50 -7.02 -1.85 5.27
CA GLU A 50 -7.84 -1.67 4.09
C GLU A 50 -7.19 -0.70 3.10
N ALA A 51 -6.57 0.37 3.61
CA ALA A 51 -5.88 1.31 2.75
C ALA A 51 -4.74 0.62 2.00
N TYR A 52 -3.99 -0.22 2.70
CA TYR A 52 -2.92 -0.97 2.07
C TYR A 52 -3.47 -1.95 1.04
N GLU A 53 -4.54 -2.67 1.38
CA GLU A 53 -5.12 -3.64 0.46
C GLU A 53 -5.64 -2.97 -0.81
N GLN A 54 -6.27 -1.80 -0.67
CA GLN A 54 -6.78 -1.08 -1.83
C GLN A 54 -5.64 -0.63 -2.73
N ALA A 55 -4.57 -0.12 -2.15
CA ALA A 55 -3.42 0.31 -2.93
C ALA A 55 -2.77 -0.90 -3.63
N HIS A 56 -2.69 -2.02 -2.92
CA HIS A 56 -2.12 -3.24 -3.46
C HIS A 56 -2.94 -3.76 -4.64
N LYS A 57 -4.26 -3.82 -4.47
CA LYS A 57 -5.14 -4.29 -5.53
C LYS A 57 -5.10 -3.35 -6.74
N ALA A 58 -5.04 -2.06 -6.50
CA ALA A 58 -4.97 -1.09 -7.59
C ALA A 58 -3.69 -1.29 -8.39
N ARG A 59 -2.57 -1.54 -7.71
CA ARG A 59 -1.30 -1.78 -8.39
C ARG A 59 -1.36 -3.05 -9.23
N LEU A 60 -1.88 -4.13 -8.65
CA LEU A 60 -1.97 -5.41 -9.39
C LEU A 60 -2.90 -5.30 -10.57
N SER A 61 -4.04 -4.63 -10.39
CA SER A 61 -5.00 -4.46 -11.48
C SER A 61 -4.39 -3.64 -12.61
N HIS A 62 -3.66 -2.59 -12.27
CA HIS A 62 -3.01 -1.76 -13.29
C HIS A 62 -1.96 -2.59 -14.05
N ALA A 63 -1.18 -3.39 -13.35
CA ALA A 63 -0.16 -4.20 -13.98
C ALA A 63 -0.76 -5.20 -14.97
N LYS A 64 -1.97 -5.66 -14.70
CA LYS A 64 -2.64 -6.62 -15.61
C LYS A 64 -3.20 -5.94 -16.84
N THR A 65 -3.65 -4.71 -16.72
CA THR A 65 -4.34 -4.05 -17.81
C THR A 65 -3.46 -3.07 -18.60
N CYS A 66 -2.39 -2.60 -18.01
CA CYS A 66 -1.51 -1.64 -18.68
C CYS A 66 -0.50 -2.37 -19.56
N SER A 67 -0.50 -2.10 -20.85
CA SER A 67 0.41 -2.77 -21.75
C SER A 67 1.87 -2.46 -21.43
N THR A 68 2.16 -1.24 -21.00
CA THR A 68 3.53 -0.88 -20.63
C THR A 68 4.02 -1.74 -19.46
N CYS A 69 3.18 -1.90 -18.45
CA CYS A 69 3.56 -2.72 -17.29
C CYS A 69 3.70 -4.19 -17.68
N ARG A 70 2.87 -4.67 -18.57
CA ARG A 70 2.95 -6.04 -19.03
C ARG A 70 4.24 -6.30 -19.80
N GLU A 71 4.67 -5.32 -20.60
CA GLU A 71 5.91 -5.46 -21.32
C GLU A 71 7.11 -5.48 -20.37
N ILE A 72 7.09 -4.65 -19.34
CA ILE A 72 8.15 -4.62 -18.36
C ILE A 72 8.23 -5.94 -17.59
N SER A 73 7.07 -6.51 -17.27
CA SER A 73 7.02 -7.75 -16.50
C SER A 73 7.35 -8.98 -17.33
N ALA A 74 7.23 -8.89 -18.61
CA ALA A 74 7.51 -10.03 -19.50
C ALA A 74 9.05 -10.26 -19.67
#